data_a4cddc6a80f1912a44a35b1468fe2486
#
_entry.id   a4cddc6a80f1912a44a35b1468fe2486
#
_cell.length_a   1.000
_cell.length_b   1.000
_cell.length_c   1.000
_cell.angle_alpha   90.00
_cell.angle_beta   90.00
_cell.angle_gamma   90.00
#
_symmetry.space_group_name_H-M   'P 1'
#
loop_
_entity.id
_entity.type
_entity.pdbx_description
1 polymer ?
#
loop_
_entity_poly.entity_id
_entity_poly.type
_entity_poly.pdbx_seq_one_letter_code
_entity_poly.pdbx_strand_id
1 'polypeptide(L)'
;MRKLAFVFALWAAPAFSAGLEITVAGDGANGTITIDLLEDVAPLHTAQITTLAKAGEYDGVVFHRVIDGFMAQTGDVQYGKDPATLNMAGRGGSDLPDIAAEFSDVPFDRGVVGMARAQHPDSANSQFFIMFAPGHFLNGQYTVVGHVTAGMDVVDTIKRGKGPNGSVLGLPDKMVTVTVTD
;
A
#
# COMPACT_ATOMS: atom_id res chain seq x y z
N MET A 1 14.44 0.48 -60.61
CA MET A 1 13.58 -0.17 -59.60
C MET A 1 13.88 0.45 -58.22
N ARG A 2 13.00 1.38 -57.76
CA ARG A 2 13.17 2.09 -56.46
C ARG A 2 12.53 1.25 -55.37
N LYS A 3 13.33 0.79 -54.44
CA LYS A 3 12.86 0.08 -53.22
C LYS A 3 12.35 1.12 -52.26
N LEU A 4 11.03 1.15 -52.01
CA LEU A 4 10.41 1.91 -50.93
C LEU A 4 10.67 1.16 -49.62
N ALA A 5 11.40 1.75 -48.70
CA ALA A 5 11.55 1.26 -47.35
C ALA A 5 10.38 1.87 -46.51
N PHE A 6 9.47 1.04 -46.04
CA PHE A 6 8.46 1.43 -45.05
C PHE A 6 9.13 1.45 -43.68
N VAL A 7 9.26 2.64 -43.11
CA VAL A 7 9.63 2.81 -41.70
C VAL A 7 8.35 2.70 -40.88
N PHE A 8 8.17 1.60 -40.16
CA PHE A 8 7.15 1.49 -39.12
C PHE A 8 7.62 2.28 -37.91
N ALA A 9 7.02 3.43 -37.65
CA ALA A 9 7.13 4.12 -36.38
C ALA A 9 6.32 3.34 -35.34
N LEU A 10 6.98 2.62 -34.42
CA LEU A 10 6.35 2.12 -33.21
C LEU A 10 5.98 3.34 -32.34
N TRP A 11 4.74 3.68 -32.27
CA TRP A 11 4.23 4.53 -31.21
C TRP A 11 4.21 3.69 -29.93
N ALA A 12 5.13 3.98 -29.00
CA ALA A 12 5.02 3.52 -27.63
C ALA A 12 3.80 4.24 -27.03
N ALA A 13 2.76 3.49 -26.73
CA ALA A 13 1.67 4.00 -25.89
C ALA A 13 2.28 4.39 -24.52
N PRO A 14 1.86 5.51 -23.89
CA PRO A 14 2.26 5.79 -22.53
C PRO A 14 1.84 4.58 -21.67
N ALA A 15 2.79 3.98 -20.96
CA ALA A 15 2.48 3.03 -19.92
C ALA A 15 1.83 3.83 -18.79
N PHE A 16 0.51 3.74 -18.65
CA PHE A 16 -0.15 4.22 -17.45
C PHE A 16 0.22 3.24 -16.33
N SER A 17 0.92 3.72 -15.33
CA SER A 17 1.16 2.98 -14.11
C SER A 17 -0.16 2.85 -13.36
N ALA A 18 -0.53 1.64 -12.95
CA ALA A 18 -1.70 1.46 -12.11
C ALA A 18 -1.50 2.21 -10.79
N GLY A 19 -2.54 2.89 -10.34
CA GLY A 19 -2.55 3.60 -9.07
C GLY A 19 -3.66 3.11 -8.15
N LEU A 20 -3.68 3.62 -6.92
CA LEU A 20 -4.79 3.45 -5.99
C LEU A 20 -5.35 4.81 -5.58
N GLU A 21 -6.67 4.93 -5.59
CA GLU A 21 -7.38 5.99 -4.90
C GLU A 21 -8.07 5.40 -3.66
N ILE A 22 -7.69 5.89 -2.49
CA ILE A 22 -8.15 5.41 -1.19
C ILE A 22 -8.97 6.49 -0.51
N THR A 23 -10.27 6.30 -0.37
CA THR A 23 -11.11 7.15 0.48
C THR A 23 -10.97 6.74 1.92
N VAL A 24 -10.50 7.64 2.77
CA VAL A 24 -10.30 7.41 4.21
C VAL A 24 -11.36 8.13 5.01
N ALA A 25 -11.88 7.49 6.06
CA ALA A 25 -12.75 8.12 7.04
C ALA A 25 -12.53 7.57 8.45
N GLY A 26 -12.69 8.46 9.44
CA GLY A 26 -12.61 8.15 10.87
C GLY A 26 -12.57 9.40 11.72
N ASP A 27 -12.22 9.23 13.00
CA ASP A 27 -12.09 10.34 13.94
C ASP A 27 -10.83 11.18 13.70
N GLY A 28 -9.79 10.58 13.08
CA GLY A 28 -8.51 11.23 12.78
C GLY A 28 -8.46 11.77 11.35
N ALA A 29 -8.64 10.90 10.37
CA ALA A 29 -8.46 11.19 8.96
C ALA A 29 -9.78 11.13 8.18
N ASN A 30 -9.97 12.14 7.29
CA ASN A 30 -11.07 12.15 6.33
C ASN A 30 -10.56 12.78 5.02
N GLY A 31 -10.69 12.05 3.92
CA GLY A 31 -10.25 12.53 2.62
C GLY A 31 -9.79 11.42 1.70
N THR A 32 -9.08 11.79 0.65
CA THR A 32 -8.59 10.86 -0.36
C THR A 32 -7.06 10.84 -0.37
N ILE A 33 -6.50 9.63 -0.46
CA ILE A 33 -5.07 9.39 -0.67
C ILE A 33 -4.91 8.77 -2.05
N THR A 34 -4.03 9.32 -2.87
CA THR A 34 -3.67 8.75 -4.18
C THR A 34 -2.26 8.18 -4.12
N ILE A 35 -2.12 6.94 -4.55
CA ILE A 35 -0.85 6.21 -4.60
C ILE A 35 -0.56 5.83 -6.04
N ASP A 36 0.65 6.11 -6.51
CA ASP A 36 1.21 5.55 -7.73
C ASP A 36 1.91 4.22 -7.39
N LEU A 37 1.55 3.14 -8.10
CA LEU A 37 2.13 1.81 -7.89
C LEU A 37 3.34 1.62 -8.81
N LEU A 38 4.45 1.17 -8.24
CA LEU A 38 5.71 0.98 -8.95
C LEU A 38 5.79 -0.44 -9.53
N GLU A 39 5.04 -0.71 -10.60
CA GLU A 39 4.95 -2.02 -11.25
C GLU A 39 6.29 -2.52 -11.79
N ASP A 40 7.15 -1.62 -12.27
CA ASP A 40 8.49 -1.95 -12.74
C ASP A 40 9.46 -2.33 -11.60
N VAL A 41 9.15 -1.92 -10.36
CA VAL A 41 9.98 -2.15 -9.17
C VAL A 41 9.55 -3.42 -8.43
N ALA A 42 8.25 -3.62 -8.28
CA ALA A 42 7.67 -4.73 -7.52
C ALA A 42 6.45 -5.32 -8.24
N PRO A 43 6.63 -5.95 -9.43
CA PRO A 43 5.53 -6.42 -10.28
C PRO A 43 4.60 -7.42 -9.59
N LEU A 44 5.13 -8.34 -8.78
CA LEU A 44 4.30 -9.36 -8.10
C LEU A 44 3.44 -8.73 -7.00
N HIS A 45 4.02 -7.85 -6.19
CA HIS A 45 3.32 -7.18 -5.11
C HIS A 45 2.26 -6.21 -5.62
N THR A 46 2.58 -5.39 -6.63
CA THR A 46 1.63 -4.45 -7.23
C THR A 46 0.47 -5.17 -7.92
N ALA A 47 0.73 -6.29 -8.59
CA ALA A 47 -0.31 -7.13 -9.17
C ALA A 47 -1.27 -7.70 -8.10
N GLN A 48 -0.74 -8.17 -6.95
CA GLN A 48 -1.58 -8.68 -5.86
C GLN A 48 -2.40 -7.57 -5.19
N ILE A 49 -1.78 -6.43 -4.89
CA ILE A 49 -2.48 -5.24 -4.37
C ILE A 49 -3.62 -4.83 -5.31
N THR A 50 -3.35 -4.73 -6.60
CA THR A 50 -4.33 -4.38 -7.63
C THR A 50 -5.47 -5.41 -7.69
N THR A 51 -5.15 -6.70 -7.59
CA THR A 51 -6.15 -7.78 -7.58
C THR A 51 -7.06 -7.65 -6.37
N LEU A 52 -6.52 -7.45 -5.17
CA LEU A 52 -7.28 -7.30 -3.94
C LEU A 52 -8.12 -6.01 -3.95
N ALA A 53 -7.59 -4.90 -4.47
CA ALA A 53 -8.32 -3.65 -4.60
C ALA A 53 -9.51 -3.78 -5.57
N LYS A 54 -9.30 -4.39 -6.75
CA LYS A 54 -10.37 -4.67 -7.73
C LYS A 54 -11.46 -5.60 -7.19
N ALA A 55 -11.10 -6.51 -6.29
CA ALA A 55 -12.05 -7.40 -5.61
C ALA A 55 -12.79 -6.71 -4.44
N GLY A 56 -12.45 -5.46 -4.08
CA GLY A 56 -13.02 -4.74 -2.93
C GLY A 56 -12.53 -5.29 -1.57
N GLU A 57 -11.45 -6.08 -1.57
CA GLU A 57 -10.94 -6.70 -0.35
C GLU A 57 -10.36 -5.68 0.64
N TYR A 58 -9.95 -4.51 0.18
CA TYR A 58 -9.47 -3.44 1.05
C TYR A 58 -10.59 -2.53 1.58
N ASP A 59 -11.82 -2.63 1.09
CA ASP A 59 -12.93 -1.78 1.53
C ASP A 59 -13.27 -2.09 3.00
N GLY A 60 -13.33 -1.03 3.79
CA GLY A 60 -13.59 -1.10 5.23
C GLY A 60 -12.40 -1.46 6.11
N VAL A 61 -11.23 -1.78 5.52
CA VAL A 61 -10.04 -2.17 6.28
C VAL A 61 -9.45 -0.98 7.04
N VAL A 62 -9.13 -1.19 8.32
CA VAL A 62 -8.62 -0.14 9.21
C VAL A 62 -7.11 0.03 9.16
N PHE A 63 -6.65 1.22 9.56
CA PHE A 63 -5.25 1.46 9.93
C PHE A 63 -5.02 0.96 11.35
N HIS A 64 -4.65 -0.29 11.50
CA HIS A 64 -4.57 -0.98 12.79
C HIS A 64 -3.31 -0.68 13.61
N ARG A 65 -2.22 -0.26 12.94
CA ARG A 65 -0.92 0.06 13.56
C ARG A 65 -0.38 1.36 13.00
N VAL A 66 -0.28 2.38 13.84
CA VAL A 66 0.15 3.73 13.44
C VAL A 66 1.15 4.26 14.44
N ILE A 67 2.41 4.39 14.03
CA ILE A 67 3.49 4.90 14.86
C ILE A 67 3.84 6.30 14.41
N ASP A 68 3.66 7.27 15.31
CA ASP A 68 3.95 8.68 15.02
C ASP A 68 5.40 8.88 14.60
N GLY A 69 5.60 9.73 13.58
CA GLY A 69 6.93 9.97 13.01
C GLY A 69 7.54 8.78 12.25
N PHE A 70 6.83 7.66 12.11
CA PHE A 70 7.32 6.49 11.38
C PHE A 70 6.38 6.07 10.24
N MET A 71 5.28 5.36 10.51
CA MET A 71 4.41 4.86 9.44
C MET A 71 2.97 4.59 9.90
N ALA A 72 2.03 4.51 8.95
CA ALA A 72 0.67 4.00 9.12
C ALA A 72 0.51 2.67 8.37
N GLN A 73 0.20 1.59 9.08
CA GLN A 73 0.03 0.23 8.54
C GLN A 73 -1.45 -0.16 8.49
N THR A 74 -1.82 -0.77 7.37
CA THR A 74 -3.18 -1.20 7.02
C THR A 74 -3.16 -2.48 6.18
N GLY A 75 -4.26 -2.84 5.55
CA GLY A 75 -4.33 -3.92 4.55
C GLY A 75 -4.51 -5.32 5.11
N ASP A 76 -4.83 -5.48 6.41
CA ASP A 76 -5.26 -6.77 6.95
C ASP A 76 -6.70 -7.06 6.53
N VAL A 77 -6.88 -7.71 5.40
CA VAL A 77 -8.21 -7.98 4.83
C VAL A 77 -8.98 -9.05 5.59
N GLN A 78 -8.28 -9.86 6.40
CA GLN A 78 -8.88 -10.94 7.19
C GLN A 78 -9.49 -10.44 8.51
N TYR A 79 -8.75 -9.61 9.26
CA TYR A 79 -9.15 -9.19 10.60
C TYR A 79 -9.39 -7.69 10.75
N GLY A 80 -9.06 -6.91 9.72
CA GLY A 80 -9.09 -5.46 9.77
C GLY A 80 -10.43 -4.79 9.44
N LYS A 81 -11.52 -5.55 9.27
CA LYS A 81 -12.84 -5.02 8.87
C LYS A 81 -13.91 -5.10 9.97
N ASP A 82 -13.97 -6.24 10.64
CA ASP A 82 -15.00 -6.53 11.63
C ASP A 82 -14.55 -6.05 13.02
N PRO A 83 -15.33 -5.20 13.71
CA PRO A 83 -15.04 -4.78 15.07
C PRO A 83 -14.78 -5.93 16.05
N ALA A 84 -15.38 -7.10 15.85
CA ALA A 84 -15.18 -8.27 16.70
C ALA A 84 -13.78 -8.91 16.54
N THR A 85 -13.10 -8.65 15.42
CA THR A 85 -11.78 -9.22 15.10
C THR A 85 -10.63 -8.21 15.11
N LEU A 86 -10.90 -6.92 15.36
CA LEU A 86 -9.87 -5.87 15.34
C LEU A 86 -8.73 -6.10 16.35
N ASN A 87 -8.97 -6.85 17.41
CA ASN A 87 -7.92 -7.24 18.36
C ASN A 87 -6.88 -8.21 17.74
N MET A 88 -7.20 -8.80 16.59
CA MET A 88 -6.31 -9.66 15.80
C MET A 88 -5.72 -8.93 14.59
N ALA A 89 -6.17 -7.72 14.28
CA ALA A 89 -5.70 -6.95 13.14
C ALA A 89 -4.17 -6.79 13.14
N GLY A 90 -3.57 -6.99 11.99
CA GLY A 90 -2.12 -7.05 11.81
C GLY A 90 -1.55 -8.47 11.79
N ARG A 91 -2.37 -9.50 12.03
CA ARG A 91 -1.95 -10.92 12.02
C ARG A 91 -2.46 -11.69 10.80
N GLY A 92 -3.42 -11.12 10.07
CA GLY A 92 -4.04 -11.76 8.92
C GLY A 92 -3.44 -11.36 7.58
N GLY A 93 -3.95 -11.98 6.54
CA GLY A 93 -3.64 -11.72 5.14
C GLY A 93 -4.86 -11.99 4.28
N SER A 94 -4.67 -12.14 2.98
CA SER A 94 -5.68 -12.62 2.04
C SER A 94 -5.56 -14.14 1.84
N ASP A 95 -6.52 -14.71 1.14
CA ASP A 95 -6.48 -16.12 0.71
C ASP A 95 -5.49 -16.36 -0.45
N LEU A 96 -4.89 -15.30 -0.99
CA LEU A 96 -3.85 -15.42 -2.02
C LEU A 96 -2.52 -15.87 -1.39
N PRO A 97 -1.61 -16.49 -2.18
CA PRO A 97 -0.30 -16.89 -1.69
C PRO A 97 0.54 -15.71 -1.19
N ASP A 98 1.45 -15.98 -0.26
CA ASP A 98 2.51 -15.04 0.10
C ASP A 98 3.43 -14.78 -1.09
N ILE A 99 4.03 -13.59 -1.13
CA ILE A 99 4.81 -13.09 -2.26
C ILE A 99 6.29 -13.08 -1.89
N ALA A 100 7.12 -13.57 -2.81
CA ALA A 100 8.58 -13.46 -2.69
C ALA A 100 9.01 -11.98 -2.68
N ALA A 101 10.01 -11.66 -1.86
CA ALA A 101 10.49 -10.29 -1.71
C ALA A 101 11.01 -9.71 -3.05
N GLU A 102 10.65 -8.46 -3.32
CA GLU A 102 11.10 -7.67 -4.48
C GLU A 102 11.86 -6.42 -3.96
N PHE A 103 13.03 -6.64 -3.36
CA PHE A 103 13.82 -5.54 -2.80
C PHE A 103 14.43 -4.69 -3.92
N SER A 104 14.50 -3.38 -3.69
CA SER A 104 15.01 -2.40 -4.64
C SER A 104 15.88 -1.35 -3.96
N ASP A 105 16.51 -0.49 -4.76
CA ASP A 105 17.29 0.66 -4.27
C ASP A 105 16.43 1.90 -3.99
N VAL A 106 15.10 1.83 -4.15
CA VAL A 106 14.19 2.94 -3.84
C VAL A 106 14.22 3.17 -2.32
N PRO A 107 14.62 4.37 -1.86
CA PRO A 107 14.74 4.64 -0.43
C PRO A 107 13.36 4.79 0.22
N PHE A 108 13.22 4.34 1.47
CA PHE A 108 12.03 4.56 2.27
C PHE A 108 11.96 6.00 2.78
N ASP A 109 11.63 6.92 1.88
CA ASP A 109 11.37 8.32 2.20
C ASP A 109 9.91 8.55 2.61
N ARG A 110 9.58 9.78 3.07
CA ARG A 110 8.22 10.18 3.38
C ARG A 110 7.30 9.95 2.16
N GLY A 111 6.13 9.34 2.41
CA GLY A 111 5.12 9.03 1.39
C GLY A 111 5.37 7.74 0.63
N VAL A 112 6.51 7.08 0.81
CA VAL A 112 6.76 5.75 0.23
C VAL A 112 5.83 4.72 0.86
N VAL A 113 5.33 3.81 0.04
CA VAL A 113 4.47 2.69 0.43
C VAL A 113 5.28 1.40 0.35
N GLY A 114 5.36 0.69 1.47
CA GLY A 114 6.06 -0.59 1.59
C GLY A 114 5.14 -1.73 1.99
N MET A 115 5.49 -2.96 1.58
CA MET A 115 4.76 -4.15 2.00
C MET A 115 5.15 -4.54 3.43
N ALA A 116 4.13 -4.74 4.27
CA ALA A 116 4.33 -5.39 5.56
C ALA A 116 4.49 -6.91 5.38
N ARG A 117 5.27 -7.51 6.26
CA ARG A 117 5.56 -8.95 6.24
C ARG A 117 5.78 -9.52 7.65
N ALA A 118 5.73 -10.82 7.78
CA ALA A 118 6.15 -11.51 8.98
C ALA A 118 7.70 -11.58 9.06
N GLN A 119 8.24 -12.55 9.75
CA GLN A 119 9.68 -12.67 9.97
C GLN A 119 10.44 -13.06 8.70
N HIS A 120 9.86 -13.94 7.89
CA HIS A 120 10.46 -14.37 6.63
C HIS A 120 10.34 -13.27 5.56
N PRO A 121 11.37 -12.95 4.78
CA PRO A 121 11.30 -11.96 3.71
C PRO A 121 10.17 -12.21 2.71
N ASP A 122 9.95 -13.46 2.34
CA ASP A 122 8.95 -13.91 1.37
C ASP A 122 7.59 -14.23 2.04
N SER A 123 7.16 -13.41 2.98
CA SER A 123 5.89 -13.56 3.71
C SER A 123 4.99 -12.33 3.61
N ALA A 124 5.23 -11.46 2.65
CA ALA A 124 4.31 -10.38 2.33
C ALA A 124 3.05 -10.95 1.67
N ASN A 125 1.88 -10.35 1.97
CA ASN A 125 0.61 -10.83 1.43
C ASN A 125 -0.31 -9.67 1.02
N SER A 126 -1.09 -9.09 1.95
CA SER A 126 -2.03 -8.01 1.67
C SER A 126 -1.72 -6.71 2.41
N GLN A 127 -0.98 -6.79 3.52
CA GLN A 127 -0.73 -5.63 4.37
C GLN A 127 0.36 -4.73 3.80
N PHE A 128 0.15 -3.42 3.90
CA PHE A 128 1.11 -2.39 3.49
C PHE A 128 1.15 -1.24 4.49
N PHE A 129 2.17 -0.40 4.39
CA PHE A 129 2.32 0.77 5.24
C PHE A 129 2.76 1.99 4.43
N ILE A 130 2.37 3.18 4.90
CA ILE A 130 2.73 4.48 4.31
C ILE A 130 3.66 5.19 5.28
N MET A 131 4.80 5.67 4.79
CA MET A 131 5.81 6.35 5.61
C MET A 131 5.41 7.78 5.94
N PHE A 132 5.44 8.16 7.22
CA PHE A 132 5.31 9.56 7.66
C PHE A 132 6.61 10.35 7.51
N ALA A 133 7.74 9.69 7.65
CA ALA A 133 9.07 10.27 7.61
C ALA A 133 10.06 9.25 7.03
N PRO A 134 11.28 9.66 6.65
CA PRO A 134 12.30 8.73 6.16
C PRO A 134 12.61 7.62 7.18
N GLY A 135 12.66 6.37 6.69
CA GLY A 135 12.97 5.17 7.46
C GLY A 135 14.01 4.32 6.74
N HIS A 136 15.18 4.89 6.42
CA HIS A 136 16.20 4.27 5.57
C HIS A 136 16.76 2.95 6.13
N PHE A 137 16.52 2.64 7.41
CA PHE A 137 16.84 1.32 7.98
C PHE A 137 16.00 0.18 7.41
N LEU A 138 14.93 0.50 6.64
CA LEU A 138 14.11 -0.47 5.90
C LEU A 138 14.65 -0.79 4.51
N ASN A 139 15.57 0.05 3.99
CA ASN A 139 16.13 -0.11 2.65
C ASN A 139 16.74 -1.50 2.46
N GLY A 140 16.40 -2.15 1.34
CA GLY A 140 16.88 -3.51 1.03
C GLY A 140 16.34 -4.61 1.95
N GLN A 141 15.40 -4.30 2.86
CA GLN A 141 14.80 -5.27 3.79
C GLN A 141 13.28 -5.38 3.65
N TYR A 142 12.65 -4.39 3.01
CA TYR A 142 11.22 -4.38 2.69
C TYR A 142 11.01 -4.01 1.22
N THR A 143 9.95 -4.56 0.62
CA THR A 143 9.58 -4.26 -0.76
C THR A 143 8.85 -2.92 -0.82
N VAL A 144 9.35 -2.00 -1.65
CA VAL A 144 8.65 -0.76 -2.00
C VAL A 144 7.68 -1.07 -3.12
N VAL A 145 6.43 -0.65 -2.97
CA VAL A 145 5.36 -0.93 -3.95
C VAL A 145 4.76 0.32 -4.56
N GLY A 146 5.05 1.50 -4.00
CA GLY A 146 4.46 2.73 -4.51
C GLY A 146 4.88 3.96 -3.71
N HIS A 147 4.27 5.08 -4.08
CA HIS A 147 4.39 6.32 -3.32
C HIS A 147 3.10 7.15 -3.40
N VAL A 148 2.83 7.91 -2.35
CA VAL A 148 1.69 8.82 -2.29
C VAL A 148 1.96 10.03 -3.19
N THR A 149 1.10 10.24 -4.17
CA THR A 149 1.17 11.38 -5.11
C THR A 149 0.26 12.53 -4.69
N ALA A 150 -0.82 12.24 -3.93
CA ALA A 150 -1.70 13.24 -3.36
C ALA A 150 -2.30 12.75 -2.03
N GLY A 151 -2.70 13.67 -1.14
CA GLY A 151 -3.34 13.32 0.14
C GLY A 151 -2.38 12.98 1.27
N MET A 152 -1.11 13.41 1.21
CA MET A 152 -0.19 13.26 2.35
C MET A 152 -0.63 14.05 3.61
N ASP A 153 -1.41 15.09 3.45
CA ASP A 153 -2.08 15.80 4.54
C ASP A 153 -3.16 14.94 5.21
N VAL A 154 -3.88 14.12 4.44
CA VAL A 154 -4.83 13.13 4.98
C VAL A 154 -4.06 12.03 5.72
N VAL A 155 -2.95 11.52 5.15
CA VAL A 155 -2.09 10.54 5.82
C VAL A 155 -1.60 11.07 7.17
N ASP A 156 -1.19 12.32 7.24
CA ASP A 156 -0.70 12.96 8.47
C ASP A 156 -1.75 13.04 9.59
N THR A 157 -3.03 13.00 9.26
CA THR A 157 -4.12 13.06 10.24
C THR A 157 -4.58 11.68 10.72
N ILE A 158 -4.11 10.59 10.12
CA ILE A 158 -4.48 9.21 10.54
C ILE A 158 -4.20 9.05 12.04
N LYS A 159 -5.22 8.55 12.76
CA LYS A 159 -5.20 8.36 14.20
C LYS A 159 -4.01 7.53 14.65
N ARG A 160 -3.19 8.11 15.52
CA ARG A 160 -1.98 7.47 16.06
C ARG A 160 -2.32 6.35 17.04
N GLY A 161 -1.58 5.26 16.96
CA GLY A 161 -1.65 4.18 17.93
C GLY A 161 -1.07 4.61 19.28
N LYS A 162 -1.80 4.31 20.34
CA LYS A 162 -1.39 4.53 21.75
C LYS A 162 -1.15 3.22 22.48
N GLY A 163 -1.47 2.10 21.86
CA GLY A 163 -1.24 0.77 22.40
C GLY A 163 0.18 0.25 22.14
N PRO A 164 0.48 -0.94 22.64
CA PRO A 164 1.77 -1.59 22.42
C PRO A 164 2.12 -1.66 20.93
N ASN A 165 3.38 -1.35 20.62
CA ASN A 165 3.91 -1.38 19.24
C ASN A 165 3.13 -0.53 18.23
N GLY A 166 2.46 0.55 18.69
CA GLY A 166 1.70 1.45 17.84
C GLY A 166 0.31 0.95 17.45
N SER A 167 -0.23 -0.04 18.15
CA SER A 167 -1.62 -0.48 17.91
C SER A 167 -2.62 0.63 18.22
N VAL A 168 -3.61 0.81 17.32
CA VAL A 168 -4.65 1.82 17.48
C VAL A 168 -5.73 1.31 18.40
N LEU A 169 -5.94 2.01 19.51
CA LEU A 169 -6.97 1.65 20.50
C LEU A 169 -8.32 2.30 20.16
N GLY A 170 -9.40 1.59 20.41
CA GLY A 170 -10.77 2.01 20.09
C GLY A 170 -11.05 1.84 18.59
N LEU A 171 -11.76 2.80 17.99
CA LEU A 171 -12.07 2.76 16.55
C LEU A 171 -10.93 3.43 15.77
N PRO A 172 -10.21 2.68 14.93
CA PRO A 172 -9.22 3.24 14.01
C PRO A 172 -9.89 3.93 12.81
N ASP A 173 -9.18 4.82 12.15
CA ASP A 173 -9.56 5.27 10.80
C ASP A 173 -9.49 4.11 9.82
N LYS A 174 -10.31 4.17 8.76
CA LYS A 174 -10.42 3.07 7.78
C LYS A 174 -10.38 3.55 6.35
N MET A 175 -9.93 2.70 5.49
CA MET A 175 -10.13 2.80 4.04
C MET A 175 -11.60 2.45 3.75
N VAL A 176 -12.41 3.46 3.39
CA VAL A 176 -13.85 3.24 3.10
C VAL A 176 -14.00 2.49 1.79
N THR A 177 -13.27 2.96 0.77
CA THR A 177 -13.15 2.32 -0.55
C THR A 177 -11.73 2.44 -1.05
N VAL A 178 -11.31 1.44 -1.81
CA VAL A 178 -10.02 1.44 -2.52
C VAL A 178 -10.27 1.09 -3.98
N THR A 179 -10.01 2.03 -4.87
CA THR A 179 -10.20 1.86 -6.31
C THR A 179 -8.87 1.89 -7.04
N VAL A 180 -8.75 1.07 -8.08
CA VAL A 180 -7.58 1.10 -8.98
C VAL A 180 -7.82 2.18 -10.02
N THR A 181 -6.82 3.03 -10.21
CA THR A 181 -6.78 4.04 -11.28
C THR A 181 -5.79 3.61 -12.36
N ASP A 182 -6.08 4.00 -13.59
CA ASP A 182 -5.20 3.78 -14.77
C ASP A 182 -4.26 4.96 -14.97
#